data_28b0fd65a7d1971c8be23d04b945ab36
#
_entry.id   28b0fd65a7d1971c8be23d04b945ab36
#
_cell.length_a   1.000
_cell.length_b   1.000
_cell.length_c   1.000
_cell.angle_alpha   90.00
_cell.angle_beta   90.00
_cell.angle_gamma   90.00
#
_symmetry.space_group_name_H-M   'P 1'
#
loop_
_entity.id
_entity.type
_entity.pdbx_description
1 polymer ?
#
loop_
_entity_poly.entity_id
_entity_poly.type
_entity_poly.pdbx_seq_one_letter_code
_entity_poly.pdbx_strand_id
1 'polypeptide(L)'
;MKKMLAISALAATVLLAQDVPYRIFLASFAQDDNQARIDSAINKVNNKISDSRLTTGIYEVGGRKFLYVDTTPVSEDEANSLLVKVQNELGYKDALMRAKASVTDTQTIKKSNIEQAISTEVKPVAQQVDDEVLTLDQVIKTILKENPSLKATEFNYLQVGKDLKIAKNAYYPTLDAAARVGYEKKRLDDGVSTRRGDGRISGTSLTLVENLYNGGADKNRINSQSARLDSAAYSVAQAADRLTLNATNAYLQVLQTKRILDIEEENVKSHEEIYSQIKDRARSGYGVASEERQAGSRYTLAQSNYTAAKNNYEDALSTFEKLYGKKVAAKNLVMPEFSLPLPSTKEAVYNKAILCNPSLLVQKSNIAMAESVVKEKNAPFLPKLDLVVSGAYDHSNVLYDNYEEQTFDALLRLNYNLYNKGNDKLDKEKSQLAVQQEQQTLDNLVRELKESLEFSWQNYVLNQEKMGYLNQHVEYAKATLDAYQDEFRIGRRDLINLLDAENEYNSALKEIATTETALSYAKYRLLDNMGMISDSFESGFAKRYIQGACSIQNDLR
;
A
#
# COMPACT_ATOMS: atom_id res chain seq x y z
N MET A 1 -16.06 -22.82 5.76
CA MET A 1 -14.65 -22.48 5.63
C MET A 1 -13.62 -23.60 5.86
N LYS A 2 -13.97 -24.74 6.50
CA LYS A 2 -13.02 -25.88 6.74
C LYS A 2 -12.93 -26.93 5.62
N LYS A 3 -13.72 -26.86 4.56
CA LYS A 3 -13.71 -27.85 3.45
C LYS A 3 -13.06 -27.35 2.15
N MET A 4 -12.73 -26.08 2.04
CA MET A 4 -12.05 -25.52 0.84
C MET A 4 -10.52 -25.59 0.91
N LEU A 5 -9.95 -25.81 2.10
CA LEU A 5 -8.50 -26.01 2.29
C LEU A 5 -8.02 -27.44 1.96
N ALA A 6 -8.93 -28.39 1.77
CA ALA A 6 -8.58 -29.79 1.51
C ALA A 6 -8.31 -30.10 0.02
N ILE A 7 -8.72 -29.25 -0.92
CA ILE A 7 -8.51 -29.53 -2.36
C ILE A 7 -7.21 -28.91 -2.90
N SER A 8 -6.72 -27.84 -2.28
CA SER A 8 -5.37 -27.31 -2.58
C SER A 8 -4.23 -28.14 -1.94
N ALA A 9 -4.55 -28.93 -0.92
CA ALA A 9 -3.59 -29.85 -0.29
C ALA A 9 -3.36 -31.14 -1.10
N LEU A 10 -4.32 -31.57 -1.94
CA LEU A 10 -4.20 -32.83 -2.67
C LEU A 10 -3.31 -32.73 -3.93
N ALA A 11 -3.09 -31.53 -4.47
CA ALA A 11 -2.13 -31.32 -5.56
C ALA A 11 -0.70 -31.12 -5.07
N ALA A 12 -0.51 -30.80 -3.79
CA ALA A 12 0.80 -30.65 -3.16
C ALA A 12 1.32 -31.95 -2.51
N THR A 13 0.44 -32.93 -2.27
CA THR A 13 0.79 -34.18 -1.55
C THR A 13 1.47 -35.24 -2.42
N VAL A 14 1.62 -35.05 -3.72
CA VAL A 14 2.39 -35.98 -4.57
C VAL A 14 3.89 -35.63 -4.64
N LEU A 15 4.33 -34.50 -4.09
CA LEU A 15 5.75 -34.07 -4.11
C LEU A 15 6.41 -33.97 -2.72
N LEU A 16 5.76 -34.36 -1.64
CA LEU A 16 6.27 -34.16 -0.27
C LEU A 16 6.31 -35.43 0.56
N ALA A 17 7.04 -36.45 0.06
CA ALA A 17 7.60 -37.50 0.91
C ALA A 17 9.11 -37.27 1.10
N GLN A 18 9.57 -36.01 1.18
CA GLN A 18 10.94 -35.70 1.58
C GLN A 18 10.90 -35.01 2.94
N ASP A 19 11.55 -35.62 3.91
CA ASP A 19 11.80 -35.00 5.20
C ASP A 19 12.58 -33.73 5.00
N VAL A 20 12.06 -32.61 5.52
CA VAL A 20 12.68 -31.29 5.42
C VAL A 20 13.08 -30.77 6.80
N PRO A 21 14.17 -29.99 6.92
CA PRO A 21 14.49 -29.35 8.18
C PRO A 21 13.52 -28.20 8.45
N TYR A 22 13.10 -28.04 9.70
CA TYR A 22 12.25 -26.95 10.16
C TYR A 22 13.01 -26.05 11.12
N ARG A 23 12.62 -24.77 11.17
CA ARG A 23 13.12 -23.79 12.12
C ARG A 23 11.99 -23.33 13.03
N ILE A 24 12.18 -23.49 14.34
CA ILE A 24 11.24 -23.08 15.39
C ILE A 24 11.79 -21.80 16.03
N PHE A 25 11.11 -20.69 15.87
CA PHE A 25 11.47 -19.41 16.47
C PHE A 25 10.91 -19.33 17.88
N LEU A 26 11.74 -19.06 18.88
CA LEU A 26 11.41 -19.08 20.30
C LEU A 26 11.21 -17.69 20.89
N ALA A 27 12.11 -16.75 20.60
CA ALA A 27 12.10 -15.40 21.14
C ALA A 27 12.75 -14.40 20.19
N SER A 28 12.39 -13.12 20.34
CA SER A 28 13.06 -12.01 19.67
C SER A 28 13.65 -11.05 20.69
N PHE A 29 14.83 -10.51 20.39
CA PHE A 29 15.56 -9.52 21.19
C PHE A 29 15.75 -8.25 20.38
N ALA A 30 15.73 -7.08 21.03
CA ALA A 30 16.08 -5.83 20.39
C ALA A 30 17.59 -5.80 20.09
N GLN A 31 18.01 -4.93 19.17
CA GLN A 31 19.41 -4.85 18.75
C GLN A 31 20.35 -4.45 19.90
N ASP A 32 19.83 -3.67 20.85
CA ASP A 32 20.52 -3.14 22.03
C ASP A 32 20.33 -4.00 23.28
N ASP A 33 19.67 -5.15 23.19
CA ASP A 33 19.53 -6.08 24.33
C ASP A 33 20.90 -6.59 24.79
N ASN A 34 21.09 -6.62 26.12
CA ASN A 34 22.34 -7.05 26.73
C ASN A 34 22.71 -8.48 26.31
N GLN A 35 23.93 -8.67 25.78
CA GLN A 35 24.43 -9.97 25.33
C GLN A 35 24.30 -11.07 26.41
N ALA A 36 24.51 -10.73 27.69
CA ALA A 36 24.33 -11.66 28.81
C ALA A 36 22.90 -12.21 28.94
N ARG A 37 21.87 -11.44 28.55
CA ARG A 37 20.47 -11.86 28.53
C ARG A 37 20.21 -12.86 27.41
N ILE A 38 20.82 -12.64 26.24
CA ILE A 38 20.74 -13.51 25.07
C ILE A 38 21.44 -14.86 25.40
N ASP A 39 22.64 -14.80 25.94
CA ASP A 39 23.42 -15.99 26.33
C ASP A 39 22.73 -16.82 27.42
N SER A 40 22.07 -16.15 28.38
CA SER A 40 21.25 -16.78 29.41
C SER A 40 20.04 -17.53 28.79
N ALA A 41 19.40 -16.95 27.78
CA ALA A 41 18.29 -17.57 27.07
C ALA A 41 18.76 -18.80 26.26
N ILE A 42 19.89 -18.70 25.56
CA ILE A 42 20.52 -19.81 24.82
C ILE A 42 20.85 -20.96 25.78
N ASN A 43 21.52 -20.68 26.90
CA ASN A 43 21.90 -21.68 27.89
C ASN A 43 20.69 -22.37 28.51
N LYS A 44 19.61 -21.59 28.78
CA LYS A 44 18.35 -22.16 29.28
C LYS A 44 17.71 -23.13 28.28
N VAL A 45 17.77 -22.82 26.98
CA VAL A 45 17.27 -23.71 25.93
C VAL A 45 18.14 -24.93 25.78
N ASN A 46 19.47 -24.78 25.68
CA ASN A 46 20.43 -25.89 25.55
C ASN A 46 20.38 -26.85 26.72
N ASN A 47 20.21 -26.36 27.95
CA ASN A 47 20.13 -27.21 29.14
C ASN A 47 18.83 -28.03 29.26
N LYS A 48 17.77 -27.61 28.55
CA LYS A 48 16.47 -28.30 28.57
C LYS A 48 16.23 -29.16 27.33
N ILE A 49 16.89 -28.92 26.23
CA ILE A 49 16.80 -29.73 25.03
C ILE A 49 17.65 -30.97 25.19
N SER A 50 16.98 -32.13 25.36
CA SER A 50 17.61 -33.44 25.39
C SER A 50 17.53 -34.21 24.07
N ASP A 51 16.87 -33.63 23.04
CA ASP A 51 16.66 -34.28 21.75
C ASP A 51 17.80 -33.95 20.79
N SER A 52 18.57 -34.96 20.39
CA SER A 52 19.74 -34.83 19.51
C SER A 52 19.42 -34.32 18.08
N ARG A 53 18.13 -34.28 17.74
CA ARG A 53 17.63 -33.77 16.45
C ARG A 53 17.47 -32.26 16.43
N LEU A 54 17.62 -31.59 17.57
CA LEU A 54 17.39 -30.16 17.74
C LEU A 54 18.72 -29.42 17.95
N THR A 55 18.94 -28.35 17.22
CA THR A 55 20.11 -27.47 17.37
C THR A 55 19.67 -26.01 17.54
N THR A 56 20.23 -25.34 18.54
CA THR A 56 19.92 -23.92 18.82
C THR A 56 20.82 -22.95 18.07
N GLY A 57 20.29 -21.79 17.72
CA GLY A 57 21.06 -20.72 17.08
C GLY A 57 20.42 -19.35 17.22
N ILE A 58 21.16 -18.33 16.81
CA ILE A 58 20.67 -16.95 16.70
C ILE A 58 20.61 -16.56 15.23
N TYR A 59 19.50 -15.95 14.82
CA TYR A 59 19.28 -15.40 13.50
C TYR A 59 19.02 -13.89 13.63
N GLU A 60 19.78 -13.07 12.90
CA GLU A 60 19.66 -11.63 12.94
C GLU A 60 19.07 -11.09 11.62
N VAL A 61 17.97 -10.32 11.72
CA VAL A 61 17.35 -9.65 10.58
C VAL A 61 16.67 -8.36 11.01
N GLY A 62 16.84 -7.31 10.22
CA GLY A 62 16.16 -6.02 10.44
C GLY A 62 16.46 -5.39 11.81
N GLY A 63 17.67 -5.54 12.34
CA GLY A 63 18.07 -4.99 13.64
C GLY A 63 17.46 -5.71 14.84
N ARG A 64 16.95 -6.95 14.65
CA ARG A 64 16.49 -7.82 15.75
C ARG A 64 17.17 -9.17 15.71
N LYS A 65 17.46 -9.73 16.90
CA LYS A 65 18.03 -11.07 17.05
C LYS A 65 16.92 -12.03 17.45
N PHE A 66 16.85 -13.19 16.77
CA PHE A 66 15.84 -14.23 17.01
C PHE A 66 16.53 -15.49 17.50
N LEU A 67 16.15 -15.97 18.68
CA LEU A 67 16.55 -17.29 19.18
C LEU A 67 15.68 -18.34 18.49
N TYR A 68 16.31 -19.37 17.90
CA TYR A 68 15.61 -20.44 17.20
C TYR A 68 16.19 -21.81 17.55
N VAL A 69 15.42 -22.85 17.22
CA VAL A 69 15.83 -24.25 17.22
C VAL A 69 15.60 -24.81 15.82
N ASP A 70 16.64 -25.34 15.19
CA ASP A 70 16.55 -26.06 13.92
C ASP A 70 16.36 -27.56 14.20
N THR A 71 15.52 -28.22 13.39
CA THR A 71 15.37 -29.67 13.39
C THR A 71 16.27 -30.28 12.32
N THR A 72 16.66 -31.56 12.50
CA THR A 72 17.09 -32.39 11.36
C THR A 72 15.92 -32.56 10.37
N PRO A 73 16.14 -33.03 9.13
CA PRO A 73 15.03 -33.34 8.23
C PRO A 73 14.04 -34.31 8.86
N VAL A 74 12.77 -33.92 8.98
CA VAL A 74 11.67 -34.70 9.57
C VAL A 74 10.39 -34.43 8.79
N SER A 75 9.40 -35.32 8.93
CA SER A 75 8.07 -35.09 8.36
C SER A 75 7.35 -33.94 9.05
N GLU A 76 6.35 -33.34 8.40
CA GLU A 76 5.57 -32.22 8.95
C GLU A 76 4.85 -32.61 10.26
N ASP A 77 4.32 -33.80 10.35
CA ASP A 77 3.65 -34.31 11.57
C ASP A 77 4.65 -34.46 12.73
N GLU A 78 5.85 -34.93 12.45
CA GLU A 78 6.92 -35.07 13.42
C GLU A 78 7.47 -33.73 13.87
N ALA A 79 7.59 -32.76 12.94
CA ALA A 79 7.95 -31.39 13.25
C ALA A 79 6.90 -30.67 14.11
N ASN A 80 5.62 -30.91 13.88
CA ASN A 80 4.53 -30.37 14.72
C ASN A 80 4.58 -30.97 16.13
N SER A 81 4.92 -32.27 16.28
CA SER A 81 5.10 -32.89 17.58
C SER A 81 6.29 -32.31 18.36
N LEU A 82 7.38 -31.98 17.66
CA LEU A 82 8.55 -31.30 18.22
C LEU A 82 8.22 -29.86 18.62
N LEU A 83 7.40 -29.13 17.84
CA LEU A 83 6.93 -27.78 18.21
C LEU A 83 6.15 -27.81 19.52
N VAL A 84 5.20 -28.75 19.67
CA VAL A 84 4.41 -28.89 20.91
C VAL A 84 5.32 -29.23 22.10
N LYS A 85 6.31 -30.09 21.90
CA LYS A 85 7.30 -30.45 22.92
C LYS A 85 8.12 -29.22 23.36
N VAL A 86 8.59 -28.41 22.38
CA VAL A 86 9.34 -27.17 22.62
C VAL A 86 8.48 -26.16 23.38
N GLN A 87 7.21 -25.99 23.00
CA GLN A 87 6.29 -25.06 23.67
C GLN A 87 6.05 -25.46 25.13
N ASN A 88 5.87 -26.73 25.40
CA ASN A 88 5.55 -27.25 26.74
C ASN A 88 6.79 -27.30 27.65
N GLU A 89 7.91 -27.85 27.18
CA GLU A 89 9.12 -28.06 27.99
C GLU A 89 9.93 -26.79 28.21
N LEU A 90 9.98 -25.88 27.20
CA LEU A 90 10.74 -24.65 27.29
C LEU A 90 9.89 -23.45 27.72
N GLY A 91 8.54 -23.57 27.69
CA GLY A 91 7.61 -22.53 28.10
C GLY A 91 7.45 -21.37 27.11
N TYR A 92 7.83 -21.55 25.85
CA TYR A 92 7.65 -20.57 24.78
C TYR A 92 6.32 -20.80 24.06
N LYS A 93 5.22 -20.33 24.64
CA LYS A 93 3.84 -20.55 24.12
C LYS A 93 3.61 -19.99 22.73
N ASP A 94 4.35 -18.95 22.35
CA ASP A 94 4.24 -18.24 21.06
C ASP A 94 5.28 -18.70 20.03
N ALA A 95 5.93 -19.86 20.26
CA ALA A 95 6.89 -20.41 19.30
C ALA A 95 6.23 -20.70 17.94
N LEU A 96 6.85 -20.26 16.86
CA LEU A 96 6.40 -20.42 15.47
C LEU A 96 7.36 -21.31 14.70
N MET A 97 6.83 -22.24 13.89
CA MET A 97 7.61 -23.13 13.06
C MET A 97 7.52 -22.75 11.57
N ARG A 98 8.64 -22.85 10.86
CA ARG A 98 8.71 -22.69 9.39
C ARG A 98 9.62 -23.74 8.79
N ALA A 99 9.24 -24.27 7.62
CA ALA A 99 10.13 -25.13 6.84
C ALA A 99 11.39 -24.33 6.45
N LYS A 100 12.56 -24.93 6.68
CA LYS A 100 13.84 -24.37 6.28
C LYS A 100 14.01 -24.71 4.79
N ALA A 101 14.03 -23.69 3.90
CA ALA A 101 14.31 -23.91 2.50
C ALA A 101 15.64 -24.69 2.37
N SER A 102 15.61 -25.85 1.71
CA SER A 102 16.80 -26.67 1.51
C SER A 102 17.80 -25.88 0.66
N VAL A 103 18.96 -25.58 1.21
CA VAL A 103 20.10 -24.96 0.53
C VAL A 103 20.81 -26.03 -0.32
N THR A 104 20.09 -26.84 -1.10
CA THR A 104 20.67 -27.88 -1.98
C THR A 104 20.18 -27.80 -3.42
N ASP A 105 19.58 -26.67 -3.83
CA ASP A 105 19.52 -26.32 -5.26
C ASP A 105 20.29 -25.04 -5.53
N THR A 106 21.56 -25.05 -5.20
CA THR A 106 22.55 -24.18 -5.82
C THR A 106 22.94 -24.78 -7.17
N GLN A 107 21.98 -24.91 -8.07
CA GLN A 107 22.36 -24.57 -9.43
C GLN A 107 22.59 -23.07 -9.40
N THR A 108 23.83 -22.73 -9.53
CA THR A 108 24.45 -21.48 -9.88
C THR A 108 23.49 -20.51 -10.60
N ILE A 109 22.52 -19.96 -9.89
CA ILE A 109 22.07 -18.60 -10.16
C ILE A 109 23.30 -17.81 -9.76
N LYS A 110 24.08 -17.41 -10.80
CA LYS A 110 25.35 -16.72 -10.63
C LYS A 110 25.15 -15.67 -9.53
N LYS A 111 25.97 -15.76 -8.49
CA LYS A 111 26.10 -14.77 -7.42
C LYS A 111 26.13 -13.33 -7.94
N SER A 112 26.55 -13.18 -9.24
CA SER A 112 26.51 -11.94 -10.01
C SER A 112 25.11 -11.32 -10.20
N ASN A 113 24.00 -12.07 -10.22
CA ASN A 113 22.67 -11.49 -10.47
C ASN A 113 21.92 -11.14 -9.17
N ILE A 114 22.29 -11.77 -8.05
CA ILE A 114 21.76 -11.36 -6.73
C ILE A 114 22.63 -10.24 -6.16
N GLU A 115 23.94 -10.29 -6.33
CA GLU A 115 24.84 -9.17 -6.02
C GLU A 115 24.62 -7.98 -6.96
N GLN A 116 24.20 -8.16 -8.22
CA GLN A 116 23.72 -7.07 -9.08
C GLN A 116 22.30 -6.60 -8.76
N ALA A 117 21.42 -7.41 -8.16
CA ALA A 117 20.11 -6.97 -7.68
C ALA A 117 20.18 -6.37 -6.27
N ILE A 118 21.20 -6.72 -5.47
CA ILE A 118 21.50 -6.14 -4.16
C ILE A 118 22.57 -5.04 -4.27
N SER A 119 23.43 -5.08 -5.30
CA SER A 119 24.37 -4.03 -5.71
C SER A 119 23.83 -3.08 -6.78
N THR A 120 22.51 -3.13 -7.09
CA THR A 120 21.87 -1.85 -7.31
C THR A 120 22.05 -1.14 -5.98
N GLU A 121 23.24 -0.57 -5.83
CA GLU A 121 23.56 0.38 -4.80
C GLU A 121 22.25 1.10 -4.43
N VAL A 122 21.79 0.93 -3.20
CA VAL A 122 21.34 2.10 -2.50
C VAL A 122 22.58 2.99 -2.55
N LYS A 123 22.77 3.72 -3.65
CA LYS A 123 23.65 4.88 -3.67
C LYS A 123 23.26 5.61 -2.42
N PRO A 124 24.16 5.83 -1.45
CA PRO A 124 23.88 6.81 -0.45
C PRO A 124 23.41 7.99 -1.29
N VAL A 125 22.13 8.37 -1.13
CA VAL A 125 21.60 9.55 -1.79
C VAL A 125 22.57 10.61 -1.36
N ALA A 126 23.47 10.96 -2.27
CA ALA A 126 24.46 11.98 -2.02
C ALA A 126 23.61 13.14 -1.53
N GLN A 127 23.91 13.64 -0.34
CA GLN A 127 23.23 14.74 0.31
C GLN A 127 23.47 16.00 -0.53
N GLN A 128 22.92 16.04 -1.74
CA GLN A 128 22.67 17.27 -2.44
C GLN A 128 21.46 17.89 -1.73
N VAL A 129 21.75 18.70 -0.73
CA VAL A 129 20.83 19.74 -0.29
C VAL A 129 20.75 20.66 -1.49
N ASP A 130 19.67 20.55 -2.27
CA ASP A 130 19.38 21.49 -3.35
C ASP A 130 19.20 22.86 -2.70
N ASP A 131 20.11 23.79 -2.98
CA ASP A 131 19.99 25.20 -2.57
C ASP A 131 18.98 25.97 -3.46
N GLU A 132 18.32 25.27 -4.39
CA GLU A 132 17.33 25.82 -5.30
C GLU A 132 15.96 25.94 -4.62
N VAL A 133 15.24 27.03 -4.91
CA VAL A 133 13.87 27.23 -4.43
C VAL A 133 12.98 26.14 -4.99
N LEU A 134 12.35 25.37 -4.11
CA LEU A 134 11.45 24.28 -4.44
C LEU A 134 9.99 24.75 -4.33
N THR A 135 9.33 24.84 -5.45
CA THR A 135 7.88 25.10 -5.50
C THR A 135 7.08 23.82 -5.31
N LEU A 136 5.85 23.93 -4.80
CA LEU A 136 4.94 22.79 -4.68
C LEU A 136 4.76 22.06 -6.02
N ASP A 137 4.68 22.80 -7.14
CA ASP A 137 4.55 22.25 -8.49
C ASP A 137 5.73 21.30 -8.85
N GLN A 138 6.97 21.76 -8.62
CA GLN A 138 8.17 20.95 -8.88
C GLN A 138 8.21 19.68 -7.99
N VAL A 139 7.85 19.84 -6.72
CA VAL A 139 7.78 18.73 -5.77
C VAL A 139 6.77 17.68 -6.22
N ILE A 140 5.55 18.08 -6.55
CA ILE A 140 4.50 17.15 -6.95
C ILE A 140 4.86 16.44 -8.26
N LYS A 141 5.38 17.15 -9.26
CA LYS A 141 5.86 16.53 -10.51
C LYS A 141 6.94 15.46 -10.27
N THR A 142 7.87 15.75 -9.36
CA THR A 142 8.91 14.77 -8.97
C THR A 142 8.29 13.56 -8.29
N ILE A 143 7.38 13.77 -7.34
CA ILE A 143 6.69 12.70 -6.61
C ILE A 143 5.88 11.82 -7.57
N LEU A 144 5.09 12.39 -8.46
CA LEU A 144 4.29 11.65 -9.44
C LEU A 144 5.17 10.81 -10.39
N LYS A 145 6.38 11.27 -10.68
CA LYS A 145 7.32 10.55 -11.54
C LYS A 145 8.12 9.45 -10.82
N GLU A 146 8.50 9.68 -9.57
CA GLU A 146 9.53 8.87 -8.89
C GLU A 146 9.00 8.03 -7.73
N ASN A 147 7.81 8.33 -7.19
CA ASN A 147 7.31 7.67 -5.98
C ASN A 147 7.07 6.17 -6.18
N PRO A 148 7.69 5.29 -5.34
CA PRO A 148 7.59 3.84 -5.50
C PRO A 148 6.17 3.29 -5.32
N SER A 149 5.34 3.89 -4.46
CA SER A 149 3.97 3.43 -4.22
C SER A 149 3.09 3.64 -5.47
N LEU A 150 3.24 4.78 -6.15
CA LEU A 150 2.51 5.04 -7.40
C LEU A 150 2.97 4.10 -8.51
N LYS A 151 4.29 3.91 -8.66
CA LYS A 151 4.85 2.94 -9.62
C LYS A 151 4.36 1.51 -9.37
N ALA A 152 4.21 1.10 -8.12
CA ALA A 152 3.64 -0.21 -7.80
C ALA A 152 2.20 -0.35 -8.32
N THR A 153 1.38 0.71 -8.22
CA THR A 153 0.03 0.73 -8.76
C THR A 153 0.02 0.74 -10.30
N GLU A 154 0.96 1.45 -10.94
CA GLU A 154 1.15 1.41 -12.40
C GLU A 154 1.55 0.01 -12.88
N PHE A 155 2.44 -0.68 -12.18
CA PHE A 155 2.79 -2.07 -12.50
C PHE A 155 1.61 -3.02 -12.34
N ASN A 156 0.74 -2.82 -11.33
CA ASN A 156 -0.50 -3.58 -11.20
C ASN A 156 -1.43 -3.36 -12.41
N TYR A 157 -1.60 -2.12 -12.87
CA TYR A 157 -2.34 -1.82 -14.10
C TYR A 157 -1.76 -2.56 -15.31
N LEU A 158 -0.44 -2.58 -15.47
CA LEU A 158 0.22 -3.30 -16.56
C LEU A 158 0.03 -4.82 -16.46
N GLN A 159 0.01 -5.40 -15.23
CA GLN A 159 -0.30 -6.81 -15.01
C GLN A 159 -1.73 -7.14 -15.43
N VAL A 160 -2.71 -6.35 -15.01
CA VAL A 160 -4.12 -6.52 -15.41
C VAL A 160 -4.27 -6.40 -16.95
N GLY A 161 -3.47 -5.53 -17.58
CA GLY A 161 -3.40 -5.46 -19.05
C GLY A 161 -2.89 -6.76 -19.71
N LYS A 162 -2.01 -7.52 -19.03
CA LYS A 162 -1.61 -8.87 -19.48
C LYS A 162 -2.72 -9.89 -19.27
N ASP A 163 -3.45 -9.81 -18.14
CA ASP A 163 -4.60 -10.68 -17.86
C ASP A 163 -5.69 -10.55 -18.96
N LEU A 164 -5.96 -9.32 -19.43
CA LEU A 164 -6.86 -9.10 -20.57
C LEU A 164 -6.34 -9.76 -21.85
N LYS A 165 -5.02 -9.70 -22.12
CA LYS A 165 -4.42 -10.39 -23.27
C LYS A 165 -4.55 -11.90 -23.14
N ILE A 166 -4.30 -12.45 -21.95
CA ILE A 166 -4.48 -13.88 -21.66
C ILE A 166 -5.93 -14.30 -21.89
N ALA A 167 -6.90 -13.48 -21.42
CA ALA A 167 -8.31 -13.77 -21.67
C ALA A 167 -8.66 -13.79 -23.17
N LYS A 168 -8.08 -12.88 -23.97
CA LYS A 168 -8.24 -12.86 -25.44
C LYS A 168 -7.62 -14.08 -26.12
N ASN A 169 -6.60 -14.69 -25.53
CA ASN A 169 -5.95 -15.88 -26.06
C ASN A 169 -6.86 -17.13 -25.97
N ALA A 170 -8.00 -17.07 -25.26
CA ALA A 170 -9.02 -18.13 -25.28
C ALA A 170 -9.60 -18.44 -26.69
N TYR A 171 -9.39 -17.55 -27.66
CA TYR A 171 -9.75 -17.74 -29.05
C TYR A 171 -8.66 -18.39 -29.92
N TYR A 172 -7.57 -18.82 -29.33
CA TYR A 172 -6.50 -19.52 -30.04
C TYR A 172 -6.39 -20.96 -29.54
N PRO A 173 -5.99 -21.91 -30.41
CA PRO A 173 -5.83 -23.31 -30.05
C PRO A 173 -4.69 -23.49 -29.01
N THR A 174 -4.87 -24.51 -28.19
CA THR A 174 -3.75 -25.08 -27.41
C THR A 174 -3.10 -26.22 -28.18
N LEU A 175 -1.80 -26.38 -28.06
CA LEU A 175 -1.03 -27.49 -28.65
C LEU A 175 -0.21 -28.14 -27.54
N ASP A 176 -0.58 -29.38 -27.22
CA ASP A 176 0.04 -30.15 -26.15
C ASP A 176 0.79 -31.34 -26.73
N ALA A 177 2.05 -31.52 -26.33
CA ALA A 177 2.85 -32.70 -26.64
C ALA A 177 3.08 -33.50 -25.36
N ALA A 178 2.83 -34.81 -25.41
CA ALA A 178 3.08 -35.71 -24.30
C ALA A 178 3.91 -36.92 -24.74
N ALA A 179 4.75 -37.40 -23.85
CA ALA A 179 5.51 -38.64 -24.02
C ALA A 179 5.40 -39.48 -22.75
N ARG A 180 5.26 -40.78 -22.90
CA ARG A 180 5.18 -41.72 -21.80
C ARG A 180 6.13 -42.89 -22.05
N VAL A 181 6.76 -43.36 -20.98
CA VAL A 181 7.54 -44.59 -20.96
C VAL A 181 7.30 -45.26 -19.61
N GLY A 182 7.11 -46.55 -19.62
CA GLY A 182 6.82 -47.26 -18.39
C GLY A 182 6.86 -48.78 -18.53
N TYR A 183 6.46 -49.45 -17.46
CA TYR A 183 6.28 -50.90 -17.40
C TYR A 183 4.84 -51.16 -16.94
N GLU A 184 4.10 -51.97 -17.71
CA GLU A 184 2.70 -52.28 -17.44
C GLU A 184 2.52 -53.78 -17.28
N LYS A 185 1.68 -54.19 -16.32
CA LYS A 185 1.18 -55.53 -16.17
C LYS A 185 -0.33 -55.53 -16.44
N LYS A 186 -0.74 -56.29 -17.46
CA LYS A 186 -2.14 -56.28 -17.92
C LYS A 186 -2.70 -57.71 -17.94
N ARG A 187 -3.97 -57.82 -17.55
CA ARG A 187 -4.79 -59.03 -17.72
C ARG A 187 -6.01 -58.61 -18.57
N LEU A 188 -6.16 -59.23 -19.69
CA LEU A 188 -7.31 -59.09 -20.57
C LEU A 188 -8.13 -60.37 -20.54
N ASP A 189 -9.41 -60.26 -20.22
CA ASP A 189 -10.38 -61.37 -20.27
C ASP A 189 -11.51 -60.94 -21.22
N ASP A 190 -11.62 -61.62 -22.36
CA ASP A 190 -12.61 -61.30 -23.41
C ASP A 190 -13.82 -62.27 -23.38
N GLY A 191 -13.96 -63.07 -22.28
CA GLY A 191 -15.01 -64.07 -22.13
C GLY A 191 -14.77 -65.38 -22.88
N VAL A 192 -13.77 -65.44 -23.77
CA VAL A 192 -13.36 -66.61 -24.54
C VAL A 192 -11.97 -67.04 -24.15
N SER A 193 -11.07 -66.13 -23.85
CA SER A 193 -9.69 -66.37 -23.43
C SER A 193 -9.22 -65.33 -22.41
N THR A 194 -8.37 -65.76 -21.46
CA THR A 194 -7.67 -64.88 -20.54
C THR A 194 -6.21 -64.76 -20.98
N ARG A 195 -5.80 -63.56 -21.40
CA ARG A 195 -4.39 -63.25 -21.69
C ARG A 195 -3.80 -62.43 -20.56
N ARG A 196 -2.60 -62.79 -20.15
CA ARG A 196 -1.81 -62.06 -19.13
C ARG A 196 -0.44 -61.78 -19.71
N GLY A 197 0.02 -60.57 -19.51
CA GLY A 197 1.37 -60.19 -19.92
C GLY A 197 1.85 -58.99 -19.09
N ASP A 198 3.13 -58.80 -19.11
CA ASP A 198 3.81 -57.67 -18.53
C ASP A 198 4.96 -57.25 -19.45
N GLY A 199 5.18 -55.97 -19.59
CA GLY A 199 6.17 -55.45 -20.53
C GLY A 199 6.36 -53.95 -20.49
N ARG A 200 7.21 -53.47 -21.37
CA ARG A 200 7.47 -52.04 -21.54
C ARG A 200 6.39 -51.42 -22.40
N ILE A 201 6.02 -50.20 -22.02
CA ILE A 201 5.14 -49.33 -22.82
C ILE A 201 5.88 -48.02 -23.10
N SER A 202 5.72 -47.49 -24.31
CA SER A 202 6.13 -46.12 -24.65
C SER A 202 5.12 -45.52 -25.60
N GLY A 203 4.94 -44.22 -25.53
CA GLY A 203 4.04 -43.52 -26.43
C GLY A 203 4.37 -42.04 -26.50
N THR A 204 4.00 -41.44 -27.61
CA THR A 204 4.08 -39.99 -27.84
C THR A 204 2.77 -39.54 -28.43
N SER A 205 2.30 -38.35 -28.04
CA SER A 205 1.09 -37.76 -28.60
C SER A 205 1.25 -36.26 -28.79
N LEU A 206 0.56 -35.73 -29.80
CA LEU A 206 0.41 -34.33 -30.07
C LEU A 206 -1.09 -34.06 -30.20
N THR A 207 -1.59 -33.11 -29.37
CA THR A 207 -3.01 -32.79 -29.33
C THR A 207 -3.21 -31.31 -29.48
N LEU A 208 -3.98 -30.89 -30.46
CA LEU A 208 -4.46 -29.53 -30.66
C LEU A 208 -5.92 -29.46 -30.25
N VAL A 209 -6.24 -28.50 -29.38
CA VAL A 209 -7.62 -28.22 -28.94
C VAL A 209 -7.97 -26.76 -29.22
N GLU A 210 -9.02 -26.55 -30.02
CA GLU A 210 -9.58 -25.24 -30.27
C GLU A 210 -11.00 -25.16 -29.74
N ASN A 211 -11.28 -24.16 -28.89
CA ASN A 211 -12.61 -23.89 -28.39
C ASN A 211 -13.41 -23.08 -29.42
N LEU A 212 -14.33 -23.73 -30.15
CA LEU A 212 -15.16 -23.08 -31.15
C LEU A 212 -16.36 -22.34 -30.55
N TYR A 213 -16.90 -22.85 -29.44
CA TYR A 213 -18.03 -22.25 -28.72
C TYR A 213 -18.13 -22.80 -27.30
N ASN A 214 -18.22 -21.90 -26.31
CA ASN A 214 -18.39 -22.27 -24.90
C ASN A 214 -19.52 -21.50 -24.22
N GLY A 215 -20.68 -21.37 -24.90
CA GLY A 215 -21.81 -20.66 -24.31
C GLY A 215 -21.60 -19.16 -24.12
N GLY A 216 -20.61 -18.55 -24.80
CA GLY A 216 -20.26 -17.14 -24.68
C GLY A 216 -19.43 -16.79 -23.45
N ALA A 217 -18.90 -17.79 -22.71
CA ALA A 217 -18.04 -17.57 -21.54
C ALA A 217 -16.83 -16.72 -21.89
N ASP A 218 -16.09 -17.02 -22.96
CA ASP A 218 -14.87 -16.30 -23.33
C ASP A 218 -15.13 -14.83 -23.64
N LYS A 219 -16.20 -14.54 -24.41
CA LYS A 219 -16.62 -13.16 -24.67
C LYS A 219 -16.88 -12.38 -23.38
N ASN A 220 -17.64 -12.97 -22.46
CA ASN A 220 -18.02 -12.30 -21.21
C ASN A 220 -16.83 -12.21 -20.23
N ARG A 221 -15.91 -13.18 -20.25
CA ARG A 221 -14.63 -13.12 -19.52
C ARG A 221 -13.75 -11.98 -20.05
N ILE A 222 -13.65 -11.81 -21.37
CA ILE A 222 -12.92 -10.68 -21.97
C ILE A 222 -13.54 -9.35 -21.56
N ASN A 223 -14.87 -9.24 -21.57
CA ASN A 223 -15.56 -8.03 -21.11
C ASN A 223 -15.31 -7.76 -19.63
N SER A 224 -15.33 -8.79 -18.79
CA SER A 224 -15.00 -8.69 -17.37
C SER A 224 -13.55 -8.22 -17.16
N GLN A 225 -12.58 -8.79 -17.88
CA GLN A 225 -11.17 -8.38 -17.80
C GLN A 225 -10.94 -6.98 -18.39
N SER A 226 -11.73 -6.55 -19.38
CA SER A 226 -11.68 -5.18 -19.89
C SER A 226 -12.15 -4.19 -18.83
N ALA A 227 -13.30 -4.44 -18.18
CA ALA A 227 -13.79 -3.60 -17.10
C ALA A 227 -12.83 -3.59 -15.90
N ARG A 228 -12.16 -4.72 -15.61
CA ARG A 228 -11.10 -4.79 -14.59
C ARG A 228 -9.89 -3.94 -14.97
N LEU A 229 -9.52 -3.88 -16.25
CA LEU A 229 -8.44 -3.01 -16.72
C LEU A 229 -8.80 -1.54 -16.57
N ASP A 230 -10.06 -1.15 -16.88
CA ASP A 230 -10.55 0.22 -16.65
C ASP A 230 -10.52 0.56 -15.15
N SER A 231 -10.97 -0.35 -14.28
CA SER A 231 -10.89 -0.20 -12.82
C SER A 231 -9.45 0.01 -12.34
N ALA A 232 -8.49 -0.78 -12.86
CA ALA A 232 -7.08 -0.64 -12.54
C ALA A 232 -6.49 0.69 -13.06
N ALA A 233 -6.91 1.16 -14.23
CA ALA A 233 -6.52 2.45 -14.78
C ALA A 233 -6.99 3.62 -13.88
N TYR A 234 -8.26 3.60 -13.47
CA TYR A 234 -8.81 4.60 -12.55
C TYR A 234 -8.18 4.52 -11.15
N SER A 235 -7.76 3.33 -10.72
CA SER A 235 -7.03 3.14 -9.46
C SER A 235 -5.65 3.82 -9.48
N VAL A 236 -4.97 3.91 -10.64
CA VAL A 236 -3.74 4.69 -10.78
C VAL A 236 -4.02 6.18 -10.60
N ALA A 237 -5.08 6.70 -11.22
CA ALA A 237 -5.48 8.10 -11.05
C ALA A 237 -5.86 8.41 -9.60
N GLN A 238 -6.63 7.54 -8.94
CA GLN A 238 -6.99 7.66 -7.52
C GLN A 238 -5.74 7.68 -6.62
N ALA A 239 -4.78 6.79 -6.89
CA ALA A 239 -3.53 6.74 -6.13
C ALA A 239 -2.69 8.01 -6.34
N ALA A 240 -2.66 8.56 -7.55
CA ALA A 240 -1.97 9.81 -7.87
C ALA A 240 -2.62 11.00 -7.16
N ASP A 241 -3.94 11.12 -7.19
CA ASP A 241 -4.67 12.19 -6.50
C ASP A 241 -4.41 12.13 -4.99
N ARG A 242 -4.57 10.96 -4.39
CA ARG A 242 -4.30 10.75 -2.96
C ARG A 242 -2.85 11.07 -2.59
N LEU A 243 -1.89 10.65 -3.41
CA LEU A 243 -0.46 10.93 -3.19
C LEU A 243 -0.19 12.43 -3.30
N THR A 244 -0.76 13.11 -4.29
CA THR A 244 -0.64 14.54 -4.50
C THR A 244 -1.23 15.33 -3.32
N LEU A 245 -2.42 14.97 -2.85
CA LEU A 245 -3.04 15.62 -1.68
C LEU A 245 -2.19 15.42 -0.42
N ASN A 246 -1.70 14.19 -0.17
CA ASN A 246 -0.83 13.90 0.98
C ASN A 246 0.49 14.67 0.90
N ALA A 247 1.10 14.76 -0.27
CA ALA A 247 2.33 15.51 -0.48
C ALA A 247 2.12 17.02 -0.31
N THR A 248 1.00 17.54 -0.82
CA THR A 248 0.59 18.95 -0.62
C THR A 248 0.40 19.24 0.87
N ASN A 249 -0.27 18.37 1.60
CA ASN A 249 -0.44 18.52 3.05
C ASN A 249 0.92 18.51 3.78
N ALA A 250 1.80 17.56 3.46
CA ALA A 250 3.12 17.49 4.07
C ALA A 250 3.98 18.71 3.76
N TYR A 251 3.95 19.21 2.52
CA TYR A 251 4.62 20.45 2.12
C TYR A 251 4.13 21.66 2.94
N LEU A 252 2.81 21.82 3.05
CA LEU A 252 2.19 22.92 3.80
C LEU A 252 2.48 22.80 5.30
N GLN A 253 2.53 21.57 5.86
CA GLN A 253 2.88 21.33 7.26
C GLN A 253 4.33 21.73 7.57
N VAL A 254 5.28 21.49 6.67
CA VAL A 254 6.66 21.97 6.85
C VAL A 254 6.70 23.49 6.92
N LEU A 255 6.00 24.19 6.04
CA LEU A 255 5.92 25.66 6.05
C LEU A 255 5.26 26.19 7.31
N GLN A 256 4.16 25.58 7.76
CA GLN A 256 3.46 25.97 8.99
C GLN A 256 4.35 25.78 10.21
N THR A 257 4.94 24.60 10.38
CA THR A 257 5.77 24.28 11.55
C THR A 257 7.04 25.11 11.57
N LYS A 258 7.64 25.41 10.40
CA LYS A 258 8.78 26.33 10.30
C LYS A 258 8.40 27.74 10.75
N ARG A 259 7.25 28.26 10.28
CA ARG A 259 6.78 29.60 10.69
C ARG A 259 6.48 29.65 12.19
N ILE A 260 5.89 28.60 12.77
CA ILE A 260 5.66 28.51 14.22
C ILE A 260 6.99 28.44 14.98
N LEU A 261 7.98 27.70 14.48
CA LEU A 261 9.33 27.65 15.06
C LEU A 261 9.98 29.03 15.07
N ASP A 262 9.85 29.80 13.98
CA ASP A 262 10.42 31.15 13.90
C ASP A 262 9.73 32.12 14.89
N ILE A 263 8.40 32.00 15.06
CA ILE A 263 7.64 32.76 16.07
C ILE A 263 8.11 32.41 17.49
N GLU A 264 8.29 31.11 17.80
CA GLU A 264 8.74 30.68 19.12
C GLU A 264 10.23 31.07 19.39
N GLU A 265 11.07 31.11 18.35
CA GLU A 265 12.45 31.60 18.47
C GLU A 265 12.47 33.08 18.87
N GLU A 266 11.63 33.91 18.22
CA GLU A 266 11.50 35.32 18.52
C GLU A 266 10.89 35.53 19.94
N ASN A 267 9.91 34.70 20.31
CA ASN A 267 9.29 34.68 21.61
C ASN A 267 10.33 34.40 22.73
N VAL A 268 11.25 33.45 22.50
CA VAL A 268 12.36 33.17 23.45
C VAL A 268 13.25 34.41 23.61
N LYS A 269 13.64 35.08 22.50
CA LYS A 269 14.48 36.28 22.54
C LYS A 269 13.83 37.41 23.32
N SER A 270 12.54 37.68 23.06
CA SER A 270 11.78 38.71 23.75
C SER A 270 11.70 38.43 25.26
N HIS A 271 11.36 37.22 25.65
CA HIS A 271 11.31 36.83 27.07
C HIS A 271 12.69 36.84 27.73
N GLU A 272 13.78 36.54 27.04
CA GLU A 272 15.15 36.67 27.52
C GLU A 272 15.52 38.13 27.84
N GLU A 273 15.17 39.05 26.91
CA GLU A 273 15.39 40.49 27.10
C GLU A 273 14.60 41.02 28.30
N ILE A 274 13.33 40.69 28.42
CA ILE A 274 12.48 41.07 29.56
C ILE A 274 13.07 40.52 30.88
N TYR A 275 13.42 39.22 30.90
CA TYR A 275 14.00 38.61 32.09
C TYR A 275 15.32 39.29 32.52
N SER A 276 16.19 39.58 31.55
CA SER A 276 17.45 40.26 31.82
C SER A 276 17.23 41.67 32.42
N GLN A 277 16.32 42.46 31.83
CA GLN A 277 15.96 43.80 32.35
C GLN A 277 15.40 43.75 33.76
N ILE A 278 14.47 42.83 34.04
CA ILE A 278 13.86 42.67 35.37
C ILE A 278 14.91 42.22 36.40
N LYS A 279 15.78 41.28 36.03
CA LYS A 279 16.86 40.80 36.87
C LYS A 279 17.84 41.93 37.26
N ASP A 280 18.18 42.81 36.32
CA ASP A 280 19.05 43.96 36.58
C ASP A 280 18.36 45.00 37.47
N ARG A 281 17.06 45.27 37.30
CA ARG A 281 16.27 46.11 38.20
C ARG A 281 16.20 45.53 39.61
N ALA A 282 15.99 44.22 39.77
CA ALA A 282 15.96 43.57 41.08
C ALA A 282 17.32 43.65 41.80
N ARG A 283 18.43 43.43 41.08
CA ARG A 283 19.80 43.55 41.61
C ARG A 283 20.16 44.97 42.04
N SER A 284 19.65 45.97 41.34
CA SER A 284 19.87 47.39 41.64
C SER A 284 18.98 47.91 42.78
N GLY A 285 18.11 47.04 43.36
CA GLY A 285 17.20 47.42 44.43
C GLY A 285 15.95 48.17 44.00
N TYR A 286 15.72 48.34 42.71
CA TYR A 286 14.55 49.00 42.13
C TYR A 286 13.44 48.03 41.69
N GLY A 287 13.65 46.71 41.78
CA GLY A 287 12.70 45.69 41.39
C GLY A 287 12.32 44.76 42.54
N VAL A 288 11.22 44.00 42.35
CA VAL A 288 10.68 43.03 43.33
C VAL A 288 11.10 41.62 42.94
N ALA A 289 11.51 40.80 43.89
CA ALA A 289 11.96 39.42 43.66
C ALA A 289 10.85 38.50 43.03
N SER A 290 9.58 38.87 43.23
CA SER A 290 8.45 38.16 42.59
C SER A 290 8.40 38.37 41.08
N GLU A 291 8.70 39.58 40.59
CA GLU A 291 8.75 39.91 39.17
C GLU A 291 9.90 39.16 38.48
N GLU A 292 11.10 39.08 39.11
CA GLU A 292 12.21 38.29 38.57
C GLU A 292 11.85 36.81 38.42
N ARG A 293 11.19 36.21 39.41
CA ARG A 293 10.75 34.82 39.34
C ARG A 293 9.67 34.62 38.27
N GLN A 294 8.75 35.57 38.09
CA GLN A 294 7.70 35.52 37.08
C GLN A 294 8.30 35.63 35.66
N ALA A 295 9.19 36.61 35.43
CA ALA A 295 9.86 36.75 34.14
C ALA A 295 10.72 35.51 33.82
N GLY A 296 11.45 34.96 34.83
CA GLY A 296 12.20 33.71 34.66
C GLY A 296 11.34 32.51 34.36
N SER A 297 10.15 32.39 34.97
CA SER A 297 9.18 31.33 34.66
C SER A 297 8.66 31.44 33.21
N ARG A 298 8.34 32.64 32.73
CA ARG A 298 7.89 32.87 31.34
C ARG A 298 9.02 32.58 30.34
N TYR A 299 10.26 32.99 30.63
CA TYR A 299 11.41 32.67 29.78
C TYR A 299 11.65 31.16 29.64
N THR A 300 11.63 30.42 30.74
CA THR A 300 11.79 28.95 30.69
C THR A 300 10.62 28.25 29.99
N LEU A 301 9.40 28.78 30.11
CA LEU A 301 8.25 28.28 29.36
C LEU A 301 8.43 28.53 27.85
N ALA A 302 8.90 29.71 27.44
CA ALA A 302 9.20 30.02 26.03
C ALA A 302 10.26 29.07 25.46
N GLN A 303 11.34 28.78 26.24
CA GLN A 303 12.34 27.77 25.82
C GLN A 303 11.76 26.38 25.64
N SER A 304 10.83 25.99 26.52
CA SER A 304 10.11 24.69 26.37
C SER A 304 9.24 24.65 25.11
N ASN A 305 8.50 25.74 24.84
CA ASN A 305 7.67 25.86 23.64
C ASN A 305 8.51 25.83 22.34
N TYR A 306 9.64 26.55 22.33
CA TYR A 306 10.59 26.51 21.22
C TYR A 306 11.11 25.09 20.96
N THR A 307 11.46 24.35 22.04
CA THR A 307 11.93 22.97 21.91
C THR A 307 10.83 22.06 21.31
N ALA A 308 9.58 22.23 21.75
CA ALA A 308 8.45 21.50 21.20
C ALA A 308 8.18 21.87 19.72
N ALA A 309 8.24 23.15 19.38
CA ALA A 309 8.09 23.63 17.99
C ALA A 309 9.20 23.08 17.08
N LYS A 310 10.43 23.01 17.57
CA LYS A 310 11.56 22.41 16.84
C LYS A 310 11.33 20.92 16.56
N ASN A 311 10.86 20.17 17.53
CA ASN A 311 10.53 18.76 17.32
C ASN A 311 9.42 18.59 16.26
N ASN A 312 8.33 19.37 16.35
CA ASN A 312 7.23 19.33 15.39
C ASN A 312 7.69 19.67 13.95
N TYR A 313 8.63 20.59 13.83
CA TYR A 313 9.23 20.95 12.54
C TYR A 313 10.07 19.80 11.96
N GLU A 314 10.92 19.16 12.77
CA GLU A 314 11.73 18.00 12.32
C GLU A 314 10.85 16.80 11.92
N ASP A 315 9.75 16.56 12.65
CA ASP A 315 8.78 15.51 12.33
C ASP A 315 8.06 15.80 10.99
N ALA A 316 7.64 17.06 10.78
CA ALA A 316 7.02 17.48 9.52
C ALA A 316 7.99 17.34 8.34
N LEU A 317 9.25 17.75 8.54
CA LEU A 317 10.31 17.65 7.54
C LEU A 317 10.58 16.18 7.18
N SER A 318 10.69 15.31 8.17
CA SER A 318 10.89 13.86 7.97
C SER A 318 9.72 13.22 7.20
N THR A 319 8.48 13.63 7.49
CA THR A 319 7.28 13.17 6.78
C THR A 319 7.28 13.62 5.32
N PHE A 320 7.66 14.86 5.07
CA PHE A 320 7.78 15.42 3.72
C PHE A 320 8.90 14.72 2.94
N GLU A 321 10.09 14.57 3.52
CA GLU A 321 11.24 13.89 2.89
C GLU A 321 10.94 12.43 2.52
N LYS A 322 10.15 11.71 3.33
CA LYS A 322 9.67 10.36 3.00
C LYS A 322 8.84 10.35 1.71
N LEU A 323 7.99 11.35 1.49
CA LEU A 323 7.13 11.42 0.29
C LEU A 323 7.93 11.90 -0.93
N TYR A 324 8.80 12.89 -0.75
CA TYR A 324 9.62 13.47 -1.80
C TYR A 324 10.80 12.57 -2.21
N GLY A 325 11.32 11.78 -1.28
CA GLY A 325 12.43 10.85 -1.50
C GLY A 325 13.82 11.48 -1.44
N LYS A 326 13.93 12.77 -1.12
CA LYS A 326 15.20 13.52 -1.02
C LYS A 326 15.18 14.39 0.23
N LYS A 327 16.37 14.74 0.74
CA LYS A 327 16.51 15.70 1.82
C LYS A 327 16.34 17.13 1.31
N VAL A 328 15.65 17.96 2.09
CA VAL A 328 15.32 19.34 1.71
C VAL A 328 15.59 20.28 2.90
N ALA A 329 16.15 21.46 2.60
CA ALA A 329 16.19 22.55 3.58
C ALA A 329 14.90 23.37 3.48
N ALA A 330 14.17 23.54 4.61
CA ALA A 330 12.88 24.25 4.59
C ALA A 330 12.98 25.72 4.14
N LYS A 331 14.17 26.34 4.26
CA LYS A 331 14.41 27.69 3.71
C LYS A 331 14.16 27.79 2.19
N ASN A 332 14.17 26.63 1.51
CA ASN A 332 13.98 26.55 0.07
C ASN A 332 12.50 26.35 -0.33
N LEU A 333 11.61 26.08 0.63
CA LEU A 333 10.17 25.91 0.37
C LEU A 333 9.47 27.29 0.41
N VAL A 334 8.57 27.50 -0.53
CA VAL A 334 7.79 28.76 -0.61
C VAL A 334 6.30 28.47 -0.52
N MET A 335 5.53 29.41 0.07
CA MET A 335 4.08 29.27 0.16
C MET A 335 3.49 29.23 -1.25
N PRO A 336 2.71 28.17 -1.60
CA PRO A 336 2.17 28.04 -2.94
C PRO A 336 1.07 29.06 -3.21
N GLU A 337 1.16 29.76 -4.34
CA GLU A 337 0.07 30.57 -4.85
C GLU A 337 -0.95 29.69 -5.56
N PHE A 338 -2.17 29.65 -5.03
CA PHE A 338 -3.27 28.92 -5.64
C PHE A 338 -3.91 29.77 -6.74
N SER A 339 -3.56 29.49 -7.99
CA SER A 339 -4.02 30.25 -9.19
C SER A 339 -5.15 29.57 -9.97
N LEU A 340 -5.58 28.38 -9.54
CA LEU A 340 -6.60 27.60 -10.26
C LEU A 340 -8.00 28.14 -9.96
N PRO A 341 -8.88 28.27 -10.97
CA PRO A 341 -10.26 28.66 -10.74
C PRO A 341 -10.99 27.53 -10.00
N LEU A 342 -11.57 27.83 -8.85
CA LEU A 342 -12.51 26.94 -8.17
C LEU A 342 -13.94 27.30 -8.61
N PRO A 343 -14.83 26.30 -8.76
CA PRO A 343 -16.24 26.57 -9.00
C PRO A 343 -16.82 27.47 -7.89
N SER A 344 -17.65 28.42 -8.27
CA SER A 344 -18.21 29.42 -7.35
C SER A 344 -19.29 28.87 -6.41
N THR A 345 -19.83 27.69 -6.69
CA THR A 345 -20.88 27.06 -5.89
C THR A 345 -20.53 25.63 -5.51
N LYS A 346 -21.00 25.20 -4.34
CA LYS A 346 -20.86 23.83 -3.83
C LYS A 346 -21.49 22.81 -4.78
N GLU A 347 -22.63 23.14 -5.38
CA GLU A 347 -23.35 22.29 -6.32
C GLU A 347 -22.54 22.03 -7.59
N ALA A 348 -21.82 23.04 -8.10
CA ALA A 348 -20.95 22.87 -9.25
C ALA A 348 -19.77 21.93 -8.93
N VAL A 349 -19.15 22.06 -7.75
CA VAL A 349 -18.12 21.13 -7.27
C VAL A 349 -18.66 19.71 -7.16
N TYR A 350 -19.86 19.53 -6.58
CA TYR A 350 -20.50 18.23 -6.42
C TYR A 350 -20.79 17.56 -7.76
N ASN A 351 -21.39 18.28 -8.70
CA ASN A 351 -21.70 17.75 -10.02
C ASN A 351 -20.42 17.29 -10.75
N LYS A 352 -19.34 18.07 -10.62
CA LYS A 352 -18.04 17.70 -11.18
C LYS A 352 -17.47 16.46 -10.50
N ALA A 353 -17.51 16.39 -9.19
CA ALA A 353 -17.02 15.26 -8.40
C ALA A 353 -17.73 13.95 -8.76
N ILE A 354 -19.05 13.93 -8.93
CA ILE A 354 -19.83 12.74 -9.32
C ILE A 354 -19.40 12.20 -10.70
N LEU A 355 -19.00 13.07 -11.60
CA LEU A 355 -18.59 12.69 -12.95
C LEU A 355 -17.13 12.24 -13.01
N CYS A 356 -16.24 12.88 -12.26
CA CYS A 356 -14.80 12.82 -12.47
C CYS A 356 -14.02 12.13 -11.36
N ASN A 357 -14.60 11.96 -10.16
CA ASN A 357 -13.87 11.38 -9.04
C ASN A 357 -13.42 9.94 -9.35
N PRO A 358 -12.10 9.65 -9.33
CA PRO A 358 -11.56 8.34 -9.72
C PRO A 358 -12.11 7.19 -8.88
N SER A 359 -12.43 7.40 -7.58
CA SER A 359 -12.98 6.36 -6.71
C SER A 359 -14.35 5.88 -7.21
N LEU A 360 -15.19 6.81 -7.69
CA LEU A 360 -16.49 6.46 -8.28
C LEU A 360 -16.32 5.76 -9.64
N LEU A 361 -15.32 6.15 -10.44
CA LEU A 361 -15.04 5.50 -11.72
C LEU A 361 -14.52 4.09 -11.53
N VAL A 362 -13.65 3.85 -10.54
CA VAL A 362 -13.23 2.50 -10.11
C VAL A 362 -14.45 1.65 -9.79
N GLN A 363 -15.37 2.15 -8.96
CA GLN A 363 -16.53 1.39 -8.52
C GLN A 363 -17.53 1.13 -9.66
N LYS A 364 -17.74 2.08 -10.56
CA LYS A 364 -18.56 1.86 -11.79
C LYS A 364 -17.97 0.77 -12.67
N SER A 365 -16.64 0.71 -12.79
CA SER A 365 -15.95 -0.34 -13.54
C SER A 365 -16.05 -1.71 -12.84
N ASN A 366 -16.03 -1.75 -11.50
CA ASN A 366 -16.26 -2.98 -10.73
C ASN A 366 -17.68 -3.51 -10.93
N ILE A 367 -18.70 -2.65 -11.01
CA ILE A 367 -20.07 -3.03 -11.34
C ILE A 367 -20.11 -3.65 -12.76
N ALA A 368 -19.51 -3.00 -13.77
CA ALA A 368 -19.45 -3.51 -15.13
C ALA A 368 -18.72 -4.87 -15.23
N MET A 369 -17.66 -5.04 -14.43
CA MET A 369 -16.96 -6.31 -14.27
C MET A 369 -17.90 -7.39 -13.70
N ALA A 370 -18.59 -7.11 -12.60
CA ALA A 370 -19.50 -8.04 -11.94
C ALA A 370 -20.70 -8.42 -12.87
N GLU A 371 -21.27 -7.46 -13.61
CA GLU A 371 -22.32 -7.73 -14.61
C GLU A 371 -21.81 -8.66 -15.73
N SER A 372 -20.56 -8.48 -16.16
CA SER A 372 -19.96 -9.36 -17.17
C SER A 372 -19.76 -10.78 -16.62
N VAL A 373 -19.43 -10.93 -15.33
CA VAL A 373 -19.37 -12.23 -14.64
C VAL A 373 -20.75 -12.89 -14.59
N VAL A 374 -21.84 -12.16 -14.32
CA VAL A 374 -23.21 -12.71 -14.39
C VAL A 374 -23.51 -13.27 -15.78
N LYS A 375 -23.09 -12.56 -16.84
CA LYS A 375 -23.27 -13.02 -18.23
C LYS A 375 -22.41 -14.25 -18.52
N GLU A 376 -21.18 -14.33 -17.99
CA GLU A 376 -20.32 -15.52 -18.09
C GLU A 376 -20.97 -16.75 -17.44
N LYS A 377 -21.65 -16.57 -16.29
CA LYS A 377 -22.37 -17.63 -15.58
C LYS A 377 -23.61 -18.17 -16.31
N ASN A 378 -23.96 -17.64 -17.47
CA ASN A 378 -24.95 -18.26 -18.36
C ASN A 378 -24.36 -19.40 -19.22
N ALA A 379 -23.04 -19.46 -19.38
CA ALA A 379 -22.38 -20.44 -20.25
C ALA A 379 -22.67 -21.91 -19.87
N PRO A 380 -22.73 -22.32 -18.60
CA PRO A 380 -23.05 -23.70 -18.22
C PRO A 380 -24.43 -24.18 -18.67
N PHE A 381 -25.35 -23.25 -18.99
CA PHE A 381 -26.68 -23.58 -19.51
C PHE A 381 -26.72 -23.76 -21.06
N LEU A 382 -25.56 -23.70 -21.72
CA LEU A 382 -25.39 -23.81 -23.14
C LEU A 382 -24.36 -24.89 -23.47
N PRO A 383 -24.43 -25.54 -24.66
CA PRO A 383 -23.43 -26.54 -25.04
C PRO A 383 -22.05 -25.90 -25.27
N LYS A 384 -21.00 -26.70 -25.07
CA LYS A 384 -19.63 -26.40 -25.46
C LYS A 384 -19.24 -27.21 -26.70
N LEU A 385 -18.60 -26.58 -27.68
CA LEU A 385 -18.11 -27.20 -28.89
C LEU A 385 -16.61 -26.96 -29.03
N ASP A 386 -15.83 -28.03 -29.02
CA ASP A 386 -14.38 -28.02 -29.22
C ASP A 386 -14.02 -28.78 -30.52
N LEU A 387 -13.07 -28.28 -31.26
CA LEU A 387 -12.33 -29.02 -32.27
C LEU A 387 -11.09 -29.63 -31.64
N VAL A 388 -10.97 -30.96 -31.72
CA VAL A 388 -9.81 -31.70 -31.20
C VAL A 388 -9.14 -32.41 -32.36
N VAL A 389 -7.87 -32.12 -32.59
CA VAL A 389 -7.02 -32.82 -33.56
C VAL A 389 -5.89 -33.47 -32.79
N SER A 390 -5.79 -34.81 -32.86
CA SER A 390 -4.75 -35.54 -32.15
C SER A 390 -4.05 -36.55 -33.03
N GLY A 391 -2.77 -36.69 -32.84
CA GLY A 391 -1.94 -37.77 -33.39
C GLY A 391 -1.18 -38.45 -32.25
N ALA A 392 -1.19 -39.79 -32.24
CA ALA A 392 -0.46 -40.56 -31.24
C ALA A 392 0.27 -41.75 -31.87
N TYR A 393 1.42 -42.08 -31.29
CA TYR A 393 2.17 -43.30 -31.55
C TYR A 393 2.42 -44.01 -30.23
N ASP A 394 1.94 -45.25 -30.15
CA ASP A 394 2.08 -46.09 -28.97
C ASP A 394 2.77 -47.40 -29.31
N HIS A 395 3.71 -47.82 -28.50
CA HIS A 395 4.41 -49.08 -28.59
C HIS A 395 4.29 -49.85 -27.25
N SER A 396 3.94 -51.14 -27.35
CA SER A 396 3.71 -51.98 -26.17
C SER A 396 4.13 -53.44 -26.42
N ASN A 397 4.86 -54.01 -25.45
CA ASN A 397 5.24 -55.44 -25.44
C ASN A 397 4.51 -56.21 -24.32
N VAL A 398 3.33 -55.76 -23.89
CA VAL A 398 2.63 -56.32 -22.70
C VAL A 398 1.82 -57.59 -23.00
N LEU A 399 1.01 -57.60 -24.07
CA LEU A 399 0.14 -58.74 -24.45
C LEU A 399 0.53 -59.36 -25.77
N TYR A 400 1.23 -58.63 -26.62
CA TYR A 400 1.71 -59.02 -27.93
C TYR A 400 3.15 -58.57 -28.08
N ASP A 401 3.97 -59.37 -28.74
CA ASP A 401 5.32 -58.98 -29.08
C ASP A 401 5.29 -57.87 -30.11
N ASN A 402 5.89 -56.72 -29.77
CA ASN A 402 6.08 -55.56 -30.67
C ASN A 402 4.75 -54.98 -31.25
N TYR A 403 3.77 -54.70 -30.36
CA TYR A 403 2.53 -54.02 -30.80
C TYR A 403 2.81 -52.51 -30.98
N GLU A 404 2.55 -52.02 -32.18
CA GLU A 404 2.62 -50.60 -32.54
C GLU A 404 1.26 -50.11 -32.99
N GLU A 405 0.88 -48.94 -32.49
CA GLU A 405 -0.36 -48.28 -32.86
C GLU A 405 -0.12 -46.83 -33.24
N GLN A 406 -0.64 -46.41 -34.40
CA GLN A 406 -0.61 -45.01 -34.84
C GLN A 406 -2.06 -44.57 -35.01
N THR A 407 -2.42 -43.50 -34.34
CA THR A 407 -3.75 -42.91 -34.43
C THR A 407 -3.67 -41.46 -34.90
N PHE A 408 -4.63 -41.05 -35.73
CA PHE A 408 -4.85 -39.67 -36.09
C PHE A 408 -6.35 -39.40 -36.05
N ASP A 409 -6.75 -38.44 -35.22
CA ASP A 409 -8.13 -38.11 -34.99
C ASP A 409 -8.39 -36.61 -35.24
N ALA A 410 -9.50 -36.28 -35.90
CA ALA A 410 -10.02 -34.93 -36.01
C ALA A 410 -11.50 -34.95 -35.63
N LEU A 411 -11.82 -34.43 -34.44
CA LEU A 411 -13.12 -34.59 -33.81
C LEU A 411 -13.75 -33.24 -33.49
N LEU A 412 -15.05 -33.11 -33.79
CA LEU A 412 -15.89 -32.07 -33.16
C LEU A 412 -16.53 -32.67 -31.90
N ARG A 413 -16.16 -32.14 -30.75
CA ARG A 413 -16.65 -32.62 -29.45
C ARG A 413 -17.69 -31.65 -28.91
N LEU A 414 -18.96 -32.09 -28.84
CA LEU A 414 -20.03 -31.34 -28.18
C LEU A 414 -20.22 -31.87 -26.76
N ASN A 415 -20.10 -30.98 -25.78
CA ASN A 415 -20.36 -31.28 -24.39
C ASN A 415 -21.51 -30.40 -23.89
N TYR A 416 -22.54 -31.01 -23.31
CA TYR A 416 -23.65 -30.30 -22.70
C TYR A 416 -24.03 -30.96 -21.38
N ASN A 417 -23.89 -30.19 -20.29
CA ASN A 417 -24.26 -30.64 -18.95
C ASN A 417 -25.76 -30.40 -18.74
N LEU A 418 -26.53 -31.48 -18.68
CA LEU A 418 -27.97 -31.39 -18.50
C LEU A 418 -28.41 -31.13 -17.06
N TYR A 419 -27.61 -31.54 -16.09
CA TYR A 419 -27.92 -31.38 -14.67
C TYR A 419 -26.67 -31.40 -13.79
N ASN A 420 -26.40 -30.29 -13.10
CA ASN A 420 -25.29 -30.12 -12.19
C ASN A 420 -25.78 -29.89 -10.74
N LYS A 421 -26.74 -30.68 -10.27
CA LYS A 421 -27.28 -30.61 -8.89
C LYS A 421 -27.80 -29.20 -8.50
N GLY A 422 -28.17 -28.38 -9.46
CA GLY A 422 -28.59 -26.99 -9.25
C GLY A 422 -27.47 -25.99 -9.00
N ASN A 423 -26.19 -26.41 -9.02
CA ASN A 423 -25.04 -25.54 -8.71
C ASN A 423 -24.92 -24.35 -9.68
N ASP A 424 -25.17 -24.56 -10.99
CA ASP A 424 -25.05 -23.50 -11.99
C ASP A 424 -26.05 -22.35 -11.75
N LYS A 425 -27.28 -22.72 -11.32
CA LYS A 425 -28.30 -21.74 -10.93
C LYS A 425 -27.86 -20.92 -9.70
N LEU A 426 -27.37 -21.61 -8.66
CA LEU A 426 -26.88 -20.95 -7.43
C LEU A 426 -25.65 -20.09 -7.69
N ASP A 427 -24.73 -20.51 -8.58
CA ASP A 427 -23.57 -19.71 -8.97
C ASP A 427 -23.98 -18.44 -9.72
N LYS A 428 -25.01 -18.52 -10.57
CA LYS A 428 -25.57 -17.35 -11.24
C LYS A 428 -26.25 -16.40 -10.24
N GLU A 429 -27.08 -16.91 -9.34
CA GLU A 429 -27.73 -16.13 -8.28
C GLU A 429 -26.68 -15.46 -7.37
N LYS A 430 -25.63 -16.19 -6.98
CA LYS A 430 -24.49 -15.64 -6.23
C LYS A 430 -23.82 -14.47 -6.96
N SER A 431 -23.62 -14.58 -8.27
CA SER A 431 -23.01 -13.50 -9.05
C SER A 431 -23.94 -12.29 -9.20
N GLN A 432 -25.27 -12.50 -9.24
CA GLN A 432 -26.24 -11.41 -9.21
C GLN A 432 -26.22 -10.64 -7.87
N LEU A 433 -26.08 -11.37 -6.74
CA LEU A 433 -25.91 -10.74 -5.42
C LEU A 433 -24.60 -9.94 -5.35
N ALA A 434 -23.53 -10.38 -6.01
CA ALA A 434 -22.28 -9.62 -6.12
C ALA A 434 -22.48 -8.29 -6.86
N VAL A 435 -23.29 -8.24 -7.93
CA VAL A 435 -23.64 -6.97 -8.60
C VAL A 435 -24.38 -6.04 -7.63
N GLN A 436 -25.36 -6.56 -6.89
CA GLN A 436 -26.09 -5.76 -5.91
C GLN A 436 -25.15 -5.24 -4.81
N GLN A 437 -24.20 -6.05 -4.35
CA GLN A 437 -23.19 -5.63 -3.39
C GLN A 437 -22.35 -4.46 -3.93
N GLU A 438 -21.87 -4.54 -5.18
CA GLU A 438 -21.09 -3.48 -5.81
C GLU A 438 -21.91 -2.19 -5.99
N GLN A 439 -23.21 -2.31 -6.29
CA GLN A 439 -24.12 -1.16 -6.38
C GLN A 439 -24.29 -0.47 -5.02
N GLN A 440 -24.49 -1.24 -3.93
CA GLN A 440 -24.57 -0.66 -2.58
C GLN A 440 -23.24 0.00 -2.15
N THR A 441 -22.12 -0.56 -2.58
CA THR A 441 -20.80 0.06 -2.36
C THR A 441 -20.69 1.40 -3.09
N LEU A 442 -21.19 1.50 -4.33
CA LEU A 442 -21.22 2.78 -5.06
C LEU A 442 -22.09 3.81 -4.33
N ASP A 443 -23.28 3.41 -3.88
CA ASP A 443 -24.20 4.31 -3.14
C ASP A 443 -23.55 4.83 -1.85
N ASN A 444 -22.80 3.98 -1.14
CA ASN A 444 -22.06 4.39 0.06
C ASN A 444 -20.92 5.37 -0.29
N LEU A 445 -20.14 5.09 -1.33
CA LEU A 445 -19.07 5.98 -1.80
C LEU A 445 -19.60 7.36 -2.22
N VAL A 446 -20.79 7.44 -2.82
CA VAL A 446 -21.44 8.70 -3.16
C VAL A 446 -21.77 9.50 -1.89
N ARG A 447 -22.23 8.83 -0.82
CA ARG A 447 -22.52 9.49 0.46
C ARG A 447 -21.23 9.99 1.13
N GLU A 448 -20.18 9.18 1.15
CA GLU A 448 -18.85 9.55 1.68
C GLU A 448 -18.26 10.74 0.91
N LEU A 449 -18.37 10.73 -0.41
CA LEU A 449 -17.92 11.84 -1.25
C LEU A 449 -18.69 13.12 -0.95
N LYS A 450 -20.03 13.02 -0.79
CA LYS A 450 -20.88 14.17 -0.43
C LYS A 450 -20.47 14.75 0.93
N GLU A 451 -20.26 13.90 1.93
CA GLU A 451 -19.80 14.32 3.26
C GLU A 451 -18.41 14.98 3.19
N SER A 452 -17.44 14.33 2.52
CA SER A 452 -16.09 14.89 2.35
C SER A 452 -16.09 16.24 1.65
N LEU A 453 -16.96 16.40 0.66
CA LEU A 453 -17.12 17.65 -0.08
C LEU A 453 -17.75 18.74 0.81
N GLU A 454 -18.78 18.39 1.61
CA GLU A 454 -19.40 19.32 2.56
C GLU A 454 -18.37 19.86 3.55
N PHE A 455 -17.57 18.98 4.17
CA PHE A 455 -16.50 19.39 5.08
C PHE A 455 -15.42 20.25 4.37
N SER A 456 -15.05 19.89 3.16
CA SER A 456 -14.02 20.63 2.41
C SER A 456 -14.51 22.02 2.03
N TRP A 457 -15.77 22.15 1.60
CA TRP A 457 -16.37 23.41 1.26
C TRP A 457 -16.53 24.32 2.48
N GLN A 458 -17.06 23.79 3.58
CA GLN A 458 -17.19 24.54 4.84
C GLN A 458 -15.83 25.00 5.35
N ASN A 459 -14.83 24.12 5.36
CA ASN A 459 -13.48 24.51 5.76
C ASN A 459 -12.90 25.62 4.87
N TYR A 460 -13.16 25.57 3.56
CA TYR A 460 -12.72 26.64 2.65
C TYR A 460 -13.37 27.97 3.00
N VAL A 461 -14.71 28.02 3.10
CA VAL A 461 -15.48 29.25 3.36
C VAL A 461 -15.16 29.82 4.74
N LEU A 462 -15.20 28.98 5.78
CA LEU A 462 -15.01 29.43 7.16
C LEU A 462 -13.57 29.87 7.45
N ASN A 463 -12.55 29.18 6.89
CA ASN A 463 -11.17 29.64 7.04
C ASN A 463 -10.89 30.94 6.27
N GLN A 464 -11.57 31.16 5.13
CA GLN A 464 -11.47 32.42 4.41
C GLN A 464 -12.05 33.59 5.22
N GLU A 465 -13.21 33.40 5.85
CA GLU A 465 -13.82 34.39 6.75
C GLU A 465 -12.96 34.64 7.98
N LYS A 466 -12.52 33.56 8.65
CA LYS A 466 -11.68 33.59 9.86
C LYS A 466 -10.39 34.34 9.60
N MET A 467 -9.78 34.20 8.42
CA MET A 467 -8.55 34.88 8.06
C MET A 467 -8.69 36.39 8.07
N GLY A 468 -9.88 36.93 7.66
CA GLY A 468 -10.19 38.35 7.74
C GLY A 468 -10.16 38.89 9.18
N TYR A 469 -10.78 38.16 10.12
CA TYR A 469 -10.78 38.55 11.53
C TYR A 469 -9.40 38.39 12.19
N LEU A 470 -8.65 37.34 11.87
CA LEU A 470 -7.32 37.13 12.41
C LEU A 470 -6.32 38.19 11.97
N ASN A 471 -6.38 38.66 10.73
CA ASN A 471 -5.52 39.75 10.28
C ASN A 471 -5.74 41.03 11.11
N GLN A 472 -7.00 41.40 11.38
CA GLN A 472 -7.35 42.54 12.23
C GLN A 472 -6.89 42.30 13.68
N HIS A 473 -7.08 41.09 14.21
CA HIS A 473 -6.67 40.75 15.57
C HIS A 473 -5.15 40.87 15.74
N VAL A 474 -4.35 40.37 14.81
CA VAL A 474 -2.88 40.50 14.85
C VAL A 474 -2.46 41.97 14.80
N GLU A 475 -3.10 42.80 14.00
CA GLU A 475 -2.82 44.24 13.92
C GLU A 475 -3.07 44.91 15.27
N TYR A 476 -4.21 44.68 15.90
CA TYR A 476 -4.53 45.25 17.20
C TYR A 476 -3.66 44.69 18.35
N ALA A 477 -3.39 43.38 18.34
CA ALA A 477 -2.53 42.75 19.33
C ALA A 477 -1.09 43.31 19.25
N LYS A 478 -0.57 43.52 18.04
CA LYS A 478 0.75 44.13 17.80
C LYS A 478 0.79 45.56 18.30
N ALA A 479 -0.18 46.38 17.95
CA ALA A 479 -0.27 47.78 18.39
C ALA A 479 -0.37 47.87 19.92
N THR A 480 -1.13 46.96 20.57
CA THR A 480 -1.25 46.89 22.02
C THR A 480 0.07 46.51 22.65
N LEU A 481 0.77 45.51 22.14
CA LEU A 481 2.05 45.06 22.61
C LEU A 481 3.10 46.22 22.55
N ASP A 482 3.18 46.89 21.40
CA ASP A 482 4.13 48.01 21.21
C ASP A 482 3.86 49.12 22.20
N ALA A 483 2.58 49.52 22.39
CA ALA A 483 2.21 50.53 23.39
C ALA A 483 2.56 50.07 24.85
N TYR A 484 2.30 48.81 25.19
CA TYR A 484 2.62 48.29 26.54
C TYR A 484 4.12 48.17 26.78
N GLN A 485 4.92 47.86 25.75
CA GLN A 485 6.39 47.89 25.85
C GLN A 485 6.90 49.30 26.16
N ASP A 486 6.36 50.34 25.49
CA ASP A 486 6.74 51.72 25.72
C ASP A 486 6.31 52.20 27.12
N GLU A 487 5.07 51.93 27.54
CA GLU A 487 4.58 52.27 28.88
C GLU A 487 5.35 51.55 30.00
N PHE A 488 5.73 50.27 29.80
CA PHE A 488 6.54 49.52 30.74
C PHE A 488 7.94 50.10 30.89
N ARG A 489 8.55 50.56 29.80
CA ARG A 489 9.87 51.19 29.80
C ARG A 489 9.92 52.44 30.65
N ILE A 490 8.85 53.25 30.68
CA ILE A 490 8.71 54.44 31.51
C ILE A 490 8.06 54.20 32.87
N GLY A 491 7.81 52.95 33.25
CA GLY A 491 7.27 52.56 34.55
C GLY A 491 5.78 52.82 34.75
N ARG A 492 5.01 52.98 33.67
CA ARG A 492 3.55 53.22 33.71
C ARG A 492 2.70 51.96 33.50
N ARG A 493 3.34 50.82 33.22
CA ARG A 493 2.65 49.53 32.98
C ARG A 493 3.32 48.45 33.83
N ASP A 494 2.50 47.53 34.35
CA ASP A 494 2.97 46.39 35.12
C ASP A 494 3.50 45.28 34.20
N LEU A 495 4.51 44.52 34.69
CA LEU A 495 5.12 43.40 33.98
C LEU A 495 4.08 42.37 33.48
N ILE A 496 3.07 42.06 34.29
CA ILE A 496 2.09 41.05 33.97
C ILE A 496 1.30 41.43 32.71
N ASN A 497 0.90 42.69 32.58
CA ASN A 497 0.18 43.19 31.42
C ASN A 497 1.00 43.11 30.12
N LEU A 498 2.31 43.41 30.22
CA LEU A 498 3.24 43.28 29.10
C LEU A 498 3.38 41.83 28.65
N LEU A 499 3.61 40.90 29.61
CA LEU A 499 3.76 39.48 29.31
C LEU A 499 2.47 38.86 28.72
N ASP A 500 1.30 39.33 29.16
CA ASP A 500 0.00 38.88 28.61
C ASP A 500 -0.24 39.39 27.19
N ALA A 501 0.08 40.65 26.90
CA ALA A 501 -0.01 41.22 25.56
C ALA A 501 0.95 40.51 24.57
N GLU A 502 2.15 40.16 25.04
CA GLU A 502 3.11 39.40 24.23
C GLU A 502 2.61 37.98 23.93
N ASN A 503 2.05 37.31 24.90
CA ASN A 503 1.48 35.98 24.72
C ASN A 503 0.26 36.02 23.75
N GLU A 504 -0.59 37.05 23.83
CA GLU A 504 -1.71 37.25 22.92
C GLU A 504 -1.24 37.48 21.48
N TYR A 505 -0.25 38.37 21.27
CA TYR A 505 0.30 38.59 19.94
C TYR A 505 0.94 37.34 19.35
N ASN A 506 1.77 36.61 20.11
CA ASN A 506 2.39 35.36 19.67
C ASN A 506 1.34 34.28 19.35
N SER A 507 0.27 34.19 20.13
CA SER A 507 -0.83 33.26 19.89
C SER A 507 -1.58 33.61 18.62
N ALA A 508 -1.83 34.91 18.36
CA ALA A 508 -2.45 35.39 17.13
C ALA A 508 -1.61 35.10 15.88
N LEU A 509 -0.29 35.26 15.96
CA LEU A 509 0.63 34.92 14.85
C LEU A 509 0.62 33.42 14.53
N LYS A 510 0.60 32.55 15.55
CA LYS A 510 0.51 31.09 15.35
C LYS A 510 -0.83 30.68 14.76
N GLU A 511 -1.92 31.34 15.15
CA GLU A 511 -3.25 31.10 14.63
C GLU A 511 -3.37 31.51 13.15
N ILE A 512 -2.76 32.66 12.74
CA ILE A 512 -2.65 33.02 11.32
C ILE A 512 -1.90 31.95 10.53
N ALA A 513 -0.72 31.54 11.01
CA ALA A 513 0.08 30.53 10.31
C ALA A 513 -0.69 29.21 10.11
N THR A 514 -1.46 28.80 11.12
CA THR A 514 -2.29 27.61 11.06
C THR A 514 -3.47 27.78 10.09
N THR A 515 -4.18 28.90 10.18
CA THR A 515 -5.37 29.16 9.35
C THR A 515 -5.03 29.37 7.88
N GLU A 516 -3.91 30.07 7.57
CA GLU A 516 -3.39 30.24 6.20
C GLU A 516 -3.09 28.89 5.54
N THR A 517 -2.44 28.00 6.27
CA THR A 517 -2.14 26.64 5.81
C THR A 517 -3.42 25.82 5.63
N ALA A 518 -4.36 25.89 6.57
CA ALA A 518 -5.64 25.20 6.50
C ALA A 518 -6.49 25.68 5.31
N LEU A 519 -6.50 27.00 5.04
CA LEU A 519 -7.18 27.57 3.89
C LEU A 519 -6.56 27.11 2.57
N SER A 520 -5.23 27.11 2.48
CA SER A 520 -4.53 26.61 1.31
C SER A 520 -4.84 25.12 1.07
N TYR A 521 -4.73 24.29 2.10
CA TYR A 521 -5.06 22.87 2.04
C TYR A 521 -6.52 22.62 1.62
N ALA A 522 -7.48 23.39 2.15
CA ALA A 522 -8.89 23.25 1.80
C ALA A 522 -9.16 23.44 0.30
N LYS A 523 -8.45 24.38 -0.37
CA LYS A 523 -8.53 24.58 -1.83
C LYS A 523 -8.08 23.35 -2.60
N TYR A 524 -6.92 22.75 -2.24
CA TYR A 524 -6.42 21.54 -2.87
C TYR A 524 -7.32 20.32 -2.59
N ARG A 525 -7.91 20.24 -1.40
CA ARG A 525 -8.85 19.18 -1.06
C ARG A 525 -10.15 19.25 -1.87
N LEU A 526 -10.59 20.45 -2.26
CA LEU A 526 -11.72 20.59 -3.21
C LEU A 526 -11.35 20.03 -4.60
N LEU A 527 -10.11 20.25 -5.07
CA LEU A 527 -9.62 19.65 -6.32
C LEU A 527 -9.54 18.12 -6.22
N ASP A 528 -9.10 17.58 -5.09
CA ASP A 528 -9.07 16.13 -4.83
C ASP A 528 -10.48 15.51 -4.87
N ASN A 529 -11.45 16.12 -4.20
CA ASN A 529 -12.84 15.68 -4.26
C ASN A 529 -13.39 15.66 -5.70
N MET A 530 -12.95 16.57 -6.56
CA MET A 530 -13.30 16.57 -7.98
C MET A 530 -12.49 15.59 -8.81
N GLY A 531 -11.47 14.91 -8.24
CA GLY A 531 -10.58 14.01 -8.97
C GLY A 531 -9.67 14.70 -9.96
N MET A 532 -9.22 15.93 -9.65
CA MET A 532 -8.48 16.80 -10.56
C MET A 532 -7.14 17.29 -10.00
N ILE A 533 -6.79 16.89 -8.77
CA ILE A 533 -5.62 17.44 -8.08
C ILE A 533 -4.31 17.07 -8.78
N SER A 534 -4.12 15.83 -9.21
CA SER A 534 -2.90 15.43 -9.92
C SER A 534 -2.78 16.09 -11.28
N ASP A 535 -3.91 16.25 -12.01
CA ASP A 535 -3.94 16.92 -13.32
C ASP A 535 -3.68 18.43 -13.21
N SER A 536 -3.88 19.03 -12.04
CA SER A 536 -3.60 20.44 -11.78
C SER A 536 -2.10 20.77 -11.75
N PHE A 537 -1.28 19.80 -11.37
CA PHE A 537 0.18 19.94 -11.33
C PHE A 537 0.88 19.38 -12.56
N GLU A 538 0.48 18.20 -13.02
CA GLU A 538 0.99 17.58 -14.24
C GLU A 538 -0.15 17.40 -15.24
N SER A 539 -0.35 18.39 -16.10
CA SER A 539 -1.44 18.39 -17.08
C SER A 539 -1.38 17.13 -17.96
N GLY A 540 -2.48 16.36 -17.95
CA GLY A 540 -2.60 15.14 -18.71
C GLY A 540 -2.11 13.86 -18.00
N PHE A 541 -1.72 13.92 -16.73
CA PHE A 541 -1.43 12.70 -15.97
C PHE A 541 -2.66 11.78 -15.92
N ALA A 542 -3.79 12.30 -15.46
CA ALA A 542 -5.04 11.54 -15.39
C ALA A 542 -5.53 11.09 -16.77
N LYS A 543 -5.31 11.88 -17.83
CA LYS A 543 -5.68 11.52 -19.21
C LYS A 543 -5.00 10.28 -19.76
N ARG A 544 -3.86 9.87 -19.21
CA ARG A 544 -3.19 8.61 -19.58
C ARG A 544 -4.02 7.39 -19.17
N TYR A 545 -4.86 7.54 -18.15
CA TYR A 545 -5.61 6.46 -17.51
C TYR A 545 -7.13 6.65 -17.63
N ILE A 546 -7.63 7.87 -17.67
CA ILE A 546 -9.05 8.20 -17.75
C ILE A 546 -9.38 8.63 -19.18
N GLN A 547 -10.12 7.81 -19.92
CA GLN A 547 -10.68 8.17 -21.20
C GLN A 547 -11.96 9.00 -20.98
N GLY A 548 -11.96 10.28 -21.38
CA GLY A 548 -13.15 11.13 -21.32
C GLY A 548 -12.94 12.53 -20.74
N ALA A 549 -14.02 13.26 -20.52
CA ALA A 549 -14.13 14.71 -20.38
C ALA A 549 -13.60 15.34 -19.06
N CYS A 550 -12.94 14.59 -18.20
CA CYS A 550 -12.48 15.10 -16.91
C CYS A 550 -11.06 15.69 -17.01
N SER A 551 -10.92 16.91 -17.46
CA SER A 551 -9.66 17.66 -17.40
C SER A 551 -9.90 19.12 -17.05
N ILE A 552 -8.98 19.71 -16.27
CA ILE A 552 -9.02 21.12 -15.86
C ILE A 552 -9.07 22.06 -17.07
N GLN A 553 -8.42 21.71 -18.19
CA GLN A 553 -8.32 22.60 -19.35
C GLN A 553 -9.62 22.81 -20.13
N ASN A 554 -10.58 21.89 -20.07
CA ASN A 554 -11.79 21.99 -20.88
C ASN A 554 -13.00 22.58 -20.16
N ASP A 555 -13.01 22.67 -18.82
CA ASP A 555 -14.23 22.87 -18.05
C ASP A 555 -14.19 24.03 -17.05
N LEU A 556 -13.06 24.73 -16.95
CA LEU A 556 -12.87 25.87 -16.04
C LEU A 556 -12.55 27.17 -16.75
N ARG A 557 -12.75 27.21 -18.10
CA ARG A 557 -12.72 28.48 -18.90
C ARG A 557 -14.11 29.00 -19.13
#